data_e1100ff92d83f6292c3f0f325b82b9b1
#
_entry.id   e1100ff92d83f6292c3f0f325b82b9b1
#
_cell.length_a   1.000
_cell.length_b   1.000
_cell.length_c   1.000
_cell.angle_alpha   90.00
_cell.angle_beta   90.00
_cell.angle_gamma   90.00
#
_symmetry.space_group_name_H-M   'P 1'
#
loop_
_entity.id
_entity.type
_entity.pdbx_description
1 polymer ?
#
loop_
_entity_poly.entity_id
_entity_poly.type
_entity_poly.pdbx_seq_one_letter_code
_entity_poly.pdbx_strand_id
1 'polypeptide(L)'
;MENIIKLETIQDYNNLLGTKTLHPLVSVTDLSTLKSIRHCRKNFGFYCVFYKELACGTLQYGRNKYDYEDGTLVFISPGQIAGINDDGETVNPKGIVLMFHADLLYGTPLARRMKDYTFFSYESNEALHMSDRERRIILNCFHEIREELEHTIDKHTKQIITSNIETLLNHCVRFYERQFVTREDLNLDALARFERLLDDYLSEGVAAREGLPSVRYFADKICLSPNYFGDLVK
;
A
#
# COMPACT_ATOMS: atom_id res chain seq x y z
N MET A 1 -7.21 -25.65 4.68
CA MET A 1 -7.06 -24.75 3.50
C MET A 1 -7.32 -23.35 3.98
N GLU A 2 -6.38 -22.44 3.76
CA GLU A 2 -6.59 -21.01 4.08
C GLU A 2 -7.72 -20.47 3.21
N ASN A 3 -8.76 -19.97 3.84
CA ASN A 3 -9.91 -19.42 3.11
C ASN A 3 -9.58 -17.97 2.70
N ILE A 4 -9.14 -17.78 1.45
CA ILE A 4 -8.85 -16.47 0.88
C ILE A 4 -10.10 -15.97 0.17
N ILE A 5 -10.64 -14.83 0.64
CA ILE A 5 -11.81 -14.19 0.02
C ILE A 5 -11.33 -13.43 -1.22
N LYS A 6 -11.88 -13.77 -2.39
CA LYS A 6 -11.60 -13.07 -3.64
C LYS A 6 -12.55 -11.87 -3.78
N LEU A 7 -12.00 -10.69 -3.97
CA LEU A 7 -12.70 -9.41 -4.12
C LEU A 7 -12.35 -8.84 -5.49
N GLU A 8 -13.20 -9.02 -6.48
CA GLU A 8 -12.94 -8.58 -7.85
C GLU A 8 -13.38 -7.14 -8.09
N THR A 9 -14.45 -6.72 -7.41
CA THR A 9 -15.08 -5.41 -7.59
C THR A 9 -15.12 -4.61 -6.29
N ILE A 10 -15.27 -3.29 -6.41
CA ILE A 10 -15.51 -2.39 -5.26
C ILE A 10 -16.79 -2.80 -4.52
N GLN A 11 -17.81 -3.25 -5.26
CA GLN A 11 -19.06 -3.73 -4.70
C GLN A 11 -18.85 -4.94 -3.78
N ASP A 12 -17.97 -5.89 -4.14
CA ASP A 12 -17.70 -7.08 -3.31
C ASP A 12 -17.15 -6.68 -1.94
N TYR A 13 -16.22 -5.73 -1.93
CA TYR A 13 -15.65 -5.23 -0.68
C TYR A 13 -16.67 -4.44 0.14
N ASN A 14 -17.43 -3.55 -0.48
CA ASN A 14 -18.47 -2.79 0.20
C ASN A 14 -19.56 -3.70 0.79
N ASN A 15 -19.94 -4.75 0.07
CA ASN A 15 -20.87 -5.76 0.58
C ASN A 15 -20.30 -6.50 1.80
N LEU A 16 -19.01 -6.85 1.78
CA LEU A 16 -18.34 -7.49 2.91
C LEU A 16 -18.32 -6.58 4.14
N LEU A 17 -18.17 -5.27 3.94
CA LEU A 17 -18.17 -4.26 5.00
C LEU A 17 -19.58 -3.82 5.42
N GLY A 18 -20.61 -4.16 4.66
CA GLY A 18 -21.99 -3.69 4.88
C GLY A 18 -22.17 -2.21 4.56
N THR A 19 -21.36 -1.65 3.65
CA THR A 19 -21.41 -0.25 3.23
C THR A 19 -22.06 -0.08 1.85
N LYS A 20 -22.60 1.12 1.59
CA LYS A 20 -23.24 1.43 0.31
C LYS A 20 -22.17 1.73 -0.76
N THR A 21 -22.33 1.19 -1.97
CA THR A 21 -21.51 1.53 -3.13
C THR A 21 -22.11 2.74 -3.84
N LEU A 22 -21.40 3.87 -3.81
CA LEU A 22 -21.82 5.12 -4.49
C LEU A 22 -21.36 5.15 -5.94
N HIS A 23 -20.18 4.57 -6.22
CA HIS A 23 -19.58 4.50 -7.56
C HIS A 23 -18.99 3.11 -7.81
N PRO A 24 -19.19 2.47 -8.98
CA PRO A 24 -18.76 1.09 -9.22
C PRO A 24 -17.25 0.89 -9.24
N LEU A 25 -16.48 1.94 -9.55
CA LEU A 25 -15.03 1.85 -9.77
C LEU A 25 -14.19 2.55 -8.68
N VAL A 26 -14.79 3.22 -7.72
CA VAL A 26 -14.08 3.89 -6.63
C VAL A 26 -14.93 4.00 -5.38
N SER A 27 -14.31 3.90 -4.21
CA SER A 27 -14.96 4.08 -2.90
C SER A 27 -13.97 4.64 -1.88
N VAL A 28 -14.47 5.49 -0.99
CA VAL A 28 -13.77 5.92 0.23
C VAL A 28 -14.62 5.52 1.42
N THR A 29 -14.08 4.64 2.27
CA THR A 29 -14.81 4.09 3.42
C THR A 29 -14.08 4.40 4.71
N ASP A 30 -14.80 5.01 5.66
CA ASP A 30 -14.33 5.17 7.03
C ASP A 30 -14.56 3.85 7.78
N LEU A 31 -13.47 3.17 8.09
CA LEU A 31 -13.49 1.88 8.76
C LEU A 31 -13.91 1.99 10.23
N SER A 32 -13.78 3.17 10.84
CA SER A 32 -14.15 3.42 12.24
C SER A 32 -15.67 3.34 12.48
N THR A 33 -16.45 3.51 11.40
CA THR A 33 -17.92 3.42 11.45
C THR A 33 -18.44 1.99 11.37
N LEU A 34 -17.55 1.03 11.10
CA LEU A 34 -17.91 -0.36 10.88
C LEU A 34 -18.01 -1.12 12.20
N LYS A 35 -18.84 -2.16 12.19
CA LYS A 35 -18.81 -3.17 13.24
C LYS A 35 -17.52 -3.97 13.15
N SER A 36 -17.23 -4.75 14.20
CA SER A 36 -16.05 -5.62 14.19
C SER A 36 -16.04 -6.53 12.96
N ILE A 37 -14.89 -6.66 12.33
CA ILE A 37 -14.66 -7.46 11.12
C ILE A 37 -13.89 -8.72 11.54
N ARG A 38 -14.33 -9.89 11.06
CA ARG A 38 -13.60 -11.14 11.26
C ARG A 38 -12.25 -11.11 10.53
N HIS A 39 -11.23 -11.64 11.16
CA HIS A 39 -9.94 -11.85 10.53
C HIS A 39 -10.10 -12.71 9.28
N CYS A 40 -9.58 -12.26 8.17
CA CYS A 40 -9.56 -13.00 6.91
C CYS A 40 -8.53 -12.44 5.96
N ARG A 41 -7.99 -13.31 5.12
CA ARG A 41 -7.14 -12.90 4.00
C ARG A 41 -8.01 -12.62 2.77
N LYS A 42 -7.67 -11.57 2.06
CA LYS A 42 -8.40 -11.09 0.89
C LYS A 42 -7.46 -10.95 -0.29
N ASN A 43 -7.89 -11.42 -1.45
CA ASN A 43 -7.24 -11.14 -2.74
C ASN A 43 -7.98 -9.98 -3.38
N PHE A 44 -7.30 -8.86 -3.60
CA PHE A 44 -7.89 -7.62 -4.10
C PHE A 44 -7.72 -7.52 -5.62
N GLY A 45 -8.82 -7.36 -6.38
CA GLY A 45 -8.82 -7.11 -7.82
C GLY A 45 -8.64 -5.62 -8.19
N PHE A 46 -8.40 -4.74 -7.22
CA PHE A 46 -8.33 -3.29 -7.36
C PHE A 46 -7.26 -2.71 -6.44
N TYR A 47 -6.90 -1.45 -6.67
CA TYR A 47 -5.96 -0.72 -5.82
C TYR A 47 -6.62 -0.30 -4.51
N CYS A 48 -5.87 -0.42 -3.39
CA CYS A 48 -6.28 0.12 -2.10
C CYS A 48 -5.18 0.98 -1.50
N VAL A 49 -5.60 2.07 -0.85
CA VAL A 49 -4.77 2.90 0.02
C VAL A 49 -5.42 2.93 1.39
N PHE A 50 -4.84 2.20 2.33
CA PHE A 50 -5.31 2.12 3.71
C PHE A 50 -4.59 3.15 4.56
N TYR A 51 -5.31 4.11 5.11
CA TYR A 51 -4.86 4.93 6.22
C TYR A 51 -5.29 4.27 7.53
N LYS A 52 -4.35 4.06 8.44
CA LYS A 52 -4.58 3.45 9.75
C LYS A 52 -4.29 4.43 10.86
N GLU A 53 -5.24 4.58 11.80
CA GLU A 53 -5.13 5.50 12.95
C GLU A 53 -4.50 4.87 14.19
N LEU A 54 -4.59 3.54 14.34
CA LEU A 54 -4.07 2.82 15.49
C LEU A 54 -3.37 1.55 15.03
N ALA A 55 -2.40 1.10 15.82
CA ALA A 55 -1.83 -0.24 15.70
C ALA A 55 -2.94 -1.29 15.95
N CYS A 56 -3.70 -1.61 14.91
CA CYS A 56 -4.69 -2.69 14.95
C CYS A 56 -4.00 -4.01 14.68
N GLY A 57 -3.40 -4.60 15.73
CA GLY A 57 -2.87 -5.96 15.68
C GLY A 57 -1.77 -6.17 14.63
N THR A 58 -1.13 -7.31 14.70
CA THR A 58 -0.07 -7.73 13.79
C THR A 58 -0.69 -8.16 12.45
N LEU A 59 -0.67 -7.30 11.45
CA LEU A 59 -0.99 -7.73 10.07
C LEU A 59 0.10 -8.68 9.58
N GLN A 60 -0.28 -9.90 9.26
CA GLN A 60 0.62 -10.81 8.54
C GLN A 60 0.50 -10.55 7.04
N TYR A 61 1.63 -10.27 6.43
CA TYR A 61 1.82 -10.27 4.99
C TYR A 61 2.91 -11.30 4.67
N GLY A 62 2.55 -12.38 4.04
CA GLY A 62 3.47 -13.48 3.87
C GLY A 62 3.95 -14.04 5.23
N ARG A 63 5.25 -14.00 5.50
CA ARG A 63 5.89 -14.53 6.73
C ARG A 63 6.23 -13.47 7.78
N ASN A 64 6.01 -12.20 7.52
CA ASN A 64 6.46 -11.10 8.38
C ASN A 64 5.32 -10.49 9.23
N LYS A 65 5.65 -10.10 10.46
CA LYS A 65 4.75 -9.42 11.41
C LYS A 65 5.10 -7.95 11.47
N TYR A 66 4.12 -7.05 11.59
CA TYR A 66 4.33 -5.61 11.57
C TYR A 66 3.75 -4.92 12.79
N ASP A 67 4.53 -3.98 13.34
CA ASP A 67 4.05 -2.95 14.24
C ASP A 67 3.63 -1.72 13.43
N TYR A 68 2.33 -1.41 13.46
CA TYR A 68 1.82 -0.18 12.87
C TYR A 68 1.79 0.91 13.92
N GLU A 69 2.44 2.03 13.62
CA GLU A 69 2.30 3.27 14.37
C GLU A 69 1.10 4.07 13.84
N ASP A 70 0.60 5.03 14.65
CA ASP A 70 -0.45 5.96 14.24
C ASP A 70 -0.04 6.75 13.00
N GLY A 71 -0.98 6.87 12.05
CA GLY A 71 -0.74 7.66 10.85
C GLY A 71 0.05 6.95 9.76
N THR A 72 -0.19 5.66 9.56
CA THR A 72 0.49 4.84 8.56
C THR A 72 -0.39 4.64 7.32
N LEU A 73 0.22 4.73 6.11
CA LEU A 73 -0.40 4.30 4.86
C LEU A 73 0.16 2.96 4.40
N VAL A 74 -0.76 2.10 3.97
CA VAL A 74 -0.45 0.81 3.31
C VAL A 74 -1.10 0.78 1.95
N PHE A 75 -0.35 0.33 0.95
CA PHE A 75 -0.79 0.26 -0.44
C PHE A 75 -0.94 -1.19 -0.86
N ILE A 76 -2.00 -1.48 -1.60
CA ILE A 76 -2.27 -2.82 -2.14
C ILE A 76 -2.58 -2.66 -3.62
N SER A 77 -1.89 -3.42 -4.46
CA SER A 77 -2.17 -3.50 -5.90
C SER A 77 -3.11 -4.65 -6.25
N PRO A 78 -3.75 -4.58 -7.43
CA PRO A 78 -4.56 -5.69 -7.93
C PRO A 78 -3.78 -7.01 -7.96
N GLY A 79 -4.41 -8.08 -7.53
CA GLY A 79 -3.83 -9.43 -7.44
C GLY A 79 -3.09 -9.73 -6.13
N GLN A 80 -2.83 -8.74 -5.28
CA GLN A 80 -2.20 -8.97 -3.99
C GLN A 80 -3.16 -9.56 -2.96
N ILE A 81 -2.60 -10.40 -2.09
CA ILE A 81 -3.32 -11.00 -0.96
C ILE A 81 -2.87 -10.31 0.32
N ALA A 82 -3.81 -9.69 1.02
CA ALA A 82 -3.55 -9.03 2.29
C ALA A 82 -4.63 -9.36 3.32
N GLY A 83 -4.29 -9.20 4.60
CA GLY A 83 -5.18 -9.42 5.72
C GLY A 83 -4.53 -10.22 6.83
N ILE A 84 -5.32 -10.60 7.83
CA ILE A 84 -4.91 -11.42 8.97
C ILE A 84 -5.45 -12.83 8.75
N ASN A 85 -4.68 -13.85 9.10
CA ASN A 85 -5.16 -15.23 9.03
C ASN A 85 -6.42 -15.38 9.89
N ASP A 86 -7.38 -16.15 9.39
CA ASP A 86 -8.61 -16.43 10.14
C ASP A 86 -8.28 -17.33 11.35
N ASP A 87 -8.27 -16.71 12.51
CA ASP A 87 -8.08 -17.33 13.83
C ASP A 87 -9.39 -17.39 14.63
N GLY A 88 -10.50 -16.98 14.02
CA GLY A 88 -11.81 -16.85 14.64
C GLY A 88 -12.03 -15.53 15.37
N GLU A 89 -11.01 -14.70 15.48
CA GLU A 89 -11.10 -13.39 16.14
C GLU A 89 -11.68 -12.31 15.22
N THR A 90 -12.07 -11.20 15.83
CA THR A 90 -12.56 -10.01 15.15
C THR A 90 -11.73 -8.79 15.53
N VAL A 91 -11.61 -7.85 14.61
CA VAL A 91 -10.93 -6.57 14.80
C VAL A 91 -11.91 -5.43 14.60
N ASN A 92 -11.76 -4.37 15.39
CA ASN A 92 -12.43 -3.09 15.17
C ASN A 92 -11.45 -2.19 14.40
N PRO A 93 -11.52 -2.13 13.06
CA PRO A 93 -10.59 -1.35 12.28
C PRO A 93 -10.82 0.14 12.53
N LYS A 94 -9.73 0.91 12.57
CA LYS A 94 -9.78 2.37 12.63
C LYS A 94 -8.98 2.96 11.49
N GLY A 95 -9.55 3.95 10.83
CA GLY A 95 -8.92 4.62 9.70
C GLY A 95 -9.82 4.69 8.48
N ILE A 96 -9.24 5.01 7.34
CA ILE A 96 -9.94 5.22 6.08
C ILE A 96 -9.29 4.37 4.99
N VAL A 97 -10.10 3.82 4.10
CA VAL A 97 -9.62 3.15 2.90
C VAL A 97 -10.15 3.83 1.65
N LEU A 98 -9.25 4.19 0.74
CA LEU A 98 -9.56 4.52 -0.65
C LEU A 98 -9.35 3.26 -1.49
N MET A 99 -10.35 2.91 -2.29
CA MET A 99 -10.31 1.82 -3.24
C MET A 99 -10.63 2.34 -4.62
N PHE A 100 -9.87 1.93 -5.64
CA PHE A 100 -10.17 2.29 -7.03
C PHE A 100 -9.75 1.17 -8.00
N HIS A 101 -10.64 0.87 -8.93
CA HIS A 101 -10.41 -0.14 -9.96
C HIS A 101 -9.56 0.42 -11.10
N ALA A 102 -8.77 -0.42 -11.77
CA ALA A 102 -7.93 0.00 -12.90
C ALA A 102 -8.76 0.63 -14.05
N ASP A 103 -9.99 0.20 -14.25
CA ASP A 103 -10.89 0.74 -15.29
C ASP A 103 -11.27 2.22 -15.06
N LEU A 104 -11.23 2.69 -13.79
CA LEU A 104 -11.40 4.11 -13.50
C LEU A 104 -10.34 4.95 -14.21
N LEU A 105 -9.13 4.42 -14.28
CA LEU A 105 -7.96 5.12 -14.82
C LEU A 105 -7.92 5.13 -16.34
N TYR A 106 -8.66 4.25 -17.00
CA TYR A 106 -8.62 4.12 -18.45
C TYR A 106 -8.88 5.46 -19.17
N GLY A 107 -7.96 5.84 -20.07
CA GLY A 107 -8.03 7.12 -20.79
C GLY A 107 -7.60 8.36 -20.01
N THR A 108 -7.13 8.22 -18.78
CA THR A 108 -6.61 9.33 -17.96
C THR A 108 -5.07 9.40 -17.98
N PRO A 109 -4.46 10.57 -17.71
CA PRO A 109 -3.02 10.69 -17.53
C PRO A 109 -2.48 9.78 -16.41
N LEU A 110 -3.25 9.61 -15.33
CA LEU A 110 -2.88 8.79 -14.18
C LEU A 110 -2.62 7.33 -14.57
N ALA A 111 -3.37 6.78 -15.55
CA ALA A 111 -3.14 5.40 -16.00
C ALA A 111 -1.69 5.14 -16.45
N ARG A 112 -1.08 6.13 -17.12
CA ARG A 112 0.32 6.02 -17.60
C ARG A 112 1.33 6.15 -16.48
N ARG A 113 0.99 6.88 -15.42
CA ARG A 113 1.86 7.16 -14.27
C ARG A 113 1.79 6.11 -13.17
N MET A 114 0.79 5.21 -13.18
CA MET A 114 0.66 4.17 -12.16
C MET A 114 1.92 3.32 -11.97
N LYS A 115 2.68 3.09 -13.05
CA LYS A 115 3.96 2.37 -13.00
C LYS A 115 5.06 3.11 -12.22
N ASP A 116 4.92 4.43 -12.06
CA ASP A 116 5.90 5.29 -11.37
C ASP A 116 5.66 5.29 -9.84
N TYR A 117 4.50 4.81 -9.39
CA TYR A 117 4.14 4.68 -7.97
C TYR A 117 4.56 3.29 -7.46
N THR A 118 5.87 3.10 -7.30
CA THR A 118 6.54 1.83 -6.96
C THR A 118 6.06 1.24 -5.64
N PHE A 119 5.60 2.09 -4.71
CA PHE A 119 5.12 1.69 -3.39
C PHE A 119 3.85 0.79 -3.41
N PHE A 120 3.14 0.68 -4.52
CA PHE A 120 2.11 -0.35 -4.68
C PHE A 120 2.68 -1.77 -4.79
N SER A 121 3.98 -1.90 -4.96
CA SER A 121 4.71 -3.17 -5.01
C SER A 121 5.58 -3.40 -3.77
N TYR A 122 5.52 -2.50 -2.78
CA TYR A 122 6.21 -2.64 -1.51
C TYR A 122 5.52 -3.67 -0.62
N GLU A 123 6.26 -4.24 0.31
CA GLU A 123 5.68 -5.08 1.35
C GLU A 123 5.06 -4.22 2.45
N SER A 124 4.18 -4.81 3.27
CA SER A 124 3.45 -4.03 4.28
C SER A 124 4.35 -3.47 5.39
N ASN A 125 5.54 -4.06 5.64
CA ASN A 125 6.54 -3.54 6.57
C ASN A 125 7.24 -2.28 6.07
N GLU A 126 7.08 -2.01 4.79
CA GLU A 126 7.61 -0.84 4.11
C GLU A 126 6.54 0.26 4.01
N ALA A 127 5.59 0.24 4.94
CA ALA A 127 4.50 1.20 5.00
C ALA A 127 5.01 2.64 5.15
N LEU A 128 4.24 3.59 4.63
CA LEU A 128 4.56 5.01 4.75
C LEU A 128 4.13 5.53 6.12
N HIS A 129 5.08 5.98 6.92
CA HIS A 129 4.84 6.64 8.20
C HIS A 129 4.79 8.15 8.01
N MET A 130 3.71 8.76 8.47
CA MET A 130 3.44 10.17 8.24
C MET A 130 3.61 11.00 9.50
N SER A 131 4.16 12.22 9.32
CA SER A 131 4.04 13.27 10.32
C SER A 131 2.60 13.80 10.41
N ASP A 132 2.25 14.52 11.48
CA ASP A 132 0.93 15.13 11.65
C ASP A 132 0.54 16.08 10.50
N ARG A 133 1.51 16.76 9.90
CA ARG A 133 1.27 17.63 8.75
C ARG A 133 0.95 16.80 7.50
N GLU A 134 1.70 15.75 7.24
CA GLU A 134 1.49 14.85 6.10
C GLU A 134 0.16 14.12 6.23
N ARG A 135 -0.18 13.65 7.43
CA ARG A 135 -1.47 13.03 7.74
C ARG A 135 -2.63 13.95 7.36
N ARG A 136 -2.58 15.22 7.75
CA ARG A 136 -3.65 16.20 7.38
C ARG A 136 -3.79 16.36 5.87
N ILE A 137 -2.69 16.37 5.12
CA ILE A 137 -2.72 16.47 3.66
C ILE A 137 -3.42 15.24 3.06
N ILE A 138 -3.08 14.04 3.52
CA ILE A 138 -3.68 12.80 3.01
C ILE A 138 -5.16 12.73 3.37
N LEU A 139 -5.53 13.07 4.61
CA LEU A 139 -6.94 13.07 5.02
C LEU A 139 -7.79 14.06 4.21
N ASN A 140 -7.22 15.21 3.83
CA ASN A 140 -7.90 16.15 2.93
C ASN A 140 -8.11 15.53 1.54
N CYS A 141 -7.13 14.82 0.99
CA CYS A 141 -7.32 14.14 -0.29
C CYS A 141 -8.43 13.07 -0.23
N PHE A 142 -8.51 12.29 0.85
CA PHE A 142 -9.61 11.35 1.04
C PHE A 142 -10.95 12.07 1.15
N HIS A 143 -11.00 13.19 1.87
CA HIS A 143 -12.21 13.99 2.00
C HIS A 143 -12.71 14.50 0.66
N GLU A 144 -11.85 15.13 -0.15
CA GLU A 144 -12.21 15.65 -1.48
C GLU A 144 -12.76 14.54 -2.42
N ILE A 145 -12.16 13.35 -2.38
CA ILE A 145 -12.67 12.23 -3.18
C ILE A 145 -14.05 11.80 -2.65
N ARG A 146 -14.25 11.74 -1.34
CA ARG A 146 -15.53 11.34 -0.75
C ARG A 146 -16.63 12.35 -1.07
N GLU A 147 -16.37 13.64 -0.94
CA GLU A 147 -17.31 14.71 -1.29
C GLU A 147 -17.75 14.59 -2.75
N GLU A 148 -16.80 14.34 -3.68
CA GLU A 148 -17.14 14.15 -5.08
C GLU A 148 -18.00 12.90 -5.32
N LEU A 149 -17.81 11.82 -4.55
CA LEU A 149 -18.63 10.62 -4.63
C LEU A 149 -20.06 10.80 -4.11
N GLU A 150 -20.28 11.78 -3.22
CA GLU A 150 -21.60 12.12 -2.69
C GLU A 150 -22.38 13.08 -3.62
N HIS A 151 -21.69 13.75 -4.54
CA HIS A 151 -22.33 14.55 -5.58
C HIS A 151 -23.01 13.70 -6.67
N THR A 152 -23.89 14.32 -7.44
CA THR A 152 -24.48 13.69 -8.63
C THR A 152 -23.38 13.43 -9.67
N ILE A 153 -23.26 12.18 -10.11
CA ILE A 153 -22.26 11.79 -11.12
C ILE A 153 -22.52 12.54 -12.43
N ASP A 154 -21.50 13.21 -12.94
CA ASP A 154 -21.53 13.93 -14.21
C ASP A 154 -20.27 13.64 -15.06
N LYS A 155 -20.13 14.35 -16.19
CA LYS A 155 -19.00 14.18 -17.11
C LYS A 155 -17.63 14.58 -16.51
N HIS A 156 -17.61 15.34 -15.41
CA HIS A 156 -16.39 15.84 -14.75
C HIS A 156 -15.97 14.97 -13.59
N THR A 157 -16.89 14.23 -12.98
CA THR A 157 -16.65 13.39 -11.79
C THR A 157 -15.43 12.50 -11.94
N LYS A 158 -15.29 11.79 -13.06
CA LYS A 158 -14.13 10.93 -13.32
C LYS A 158 -12.81 11.71 -13.29
N GLN A 159 -12.77 12.88 -13.91
CA GLN A 159 -11.56 13.70 -13.96
C GLN A 159 -11.21 14.26 -12.58
N ILE A 160 -12.20 14.75 -11.84
CA ILE A 160 -12.00 15.29 -10.47
C ILE A 160 -11.46 14.19 -9.57
N ILE A 161 -12.09 13.02 -9.54
CA ILE A 161 -11.66 11.90 -8.71
C ILE A 161 -10.23 11.46 -9.07
N THR A 162 -9.94 11.26 -10.35
CA THR A 162 -8.60 10.78 -10.77
C THR A 162 -7.52 11.83 -10.51
N SER A 163 -7.82 13.13 -10.60
CA SER A 163 -6.88 14.19 -10.24
C SER A 163 -6.58 14.23 -8.74
N ASN A 164 -7.58 14.01 -7.90
CA ASN A 164 -7.41 13.93 -6.44
C ASN A 164 -6.62 12.67 -6.05
N ILE A 165 -6.88 11.52 -6.69
CA ILE A 165 -6.07 10.30 -6.51
C ILE A 165 -4.61 10.59 -6.92
N GLU A 166 -4.37 11.20 -8.07
CA GLU A 166 -3.02 11.53 -8.53
C GLU A 166 -2.31 12.48 -7.56
N THR A 167 -3.00 13.49 -7.03
CA THR A 167 -2.47 14.41 -6.03
C THR A 167 -2.07 13.65 -4.75
N LEU A 168 -2.93 12.77 -4.24
CA LEU A 168 -2.63 11.91 -3.11
C LEU A 168 -1.37 11.07 -3.34
N LEU A 169 -1.29 10.38 -4.48
CA LEU A 169 -0.15 9.52 -4.82
C LEU A 169 1.16 10.32 -4.97
N ASN A 170 1.11 11.52 -5.55
CA ASN A 170 2.27 12.42 -5.65
C ASN A 170 2.76 12.87 -4.26
N HIS A 171 1.86 13.13 -3.32
CA HIS A 171 2.25 13.39 -1.93
C HIS A 171 2.93 12.17 -1.30
N CYS A 172 2.43 10.97 -1.57
CA CYS A 172 3.04 9.74 -1.05
C CYS A 172 4.47 9.53 -1.57
N VAL A 173 4.74 9.80 -2.86
CA VAL A 173 6.12 9.79 -3.41
C VAL A 173 7.03 10.67 -2.57
N ARG A 174 6.65 11.94 -2.39
CA ARG A 174 7.42 12.91 -1.61
C ARG A 174 7.65 12.47 -0.16
N PHE A 175 6.64 11.84 0.45
CA PHE A 175 6.72 11.41 1.84
C PHE A 175 7.60 10.17 1.99
N TYR A 176 7.61 9.26 1.01
CA TYR A 176 8.59 8.16 0.96
C TYR A 176 10.02 8.68 0.80
N GLU A 177 10.26 9.62 -0.11
CA GLU A 177 11.58 10.26 -0.26
C GLU A 177 12.05 10.88 1.08
N ARG A 178 11.18 11.61 1.77
CA ARG A 178 11.48 12.11 3.12
C ARG A 178 11.76 10.96 4.09
N GLN A 179 10.96 9.87 4.06
CA GLN A 179 11.13 8.72 4.95
C GLN A 179 12.47 8.02 4.72
N PHE A 180 12.92 7.88 3.49
CA PHE A 180 14.25 7.35 3.18
C PHE A 180 15.37 8.18 3.78
N VAL A 181 15.25 9.51 3.77
CA VAL A 181 16.22 10.41 4.40
C VAL A 181 16.15 10.38 5.92
N THR A 182 14.94 10.42 6.51
CA THR A 182 14.77 10.57 7.97
C THR A 182 14.92 9.29 8.78
N ARG A 183 14.89 8.13 8.14
CA ARG A 183 15.18 6.82 8.75
C ARG A 183 16.62 6.38 8.49
N GLU A 184 17.54 7.32 8.51
CA GLU A 184 18.95 7.13 8.17
C GLU A 184 19.58 5.95 8.92
N ASP A 185 19.35 5.81 10.24
CA ASP A 185 19.93 4.72 11.03
C ASP A 185 19.47 3.32 10.57
N LEU A 186 18.17 3.14 10.29
CA LEU A 186 17.64 1.87 9.78
C LEU A 186 18.08 1.59 8.34
N ASN A 187 18.16 2.63 7.53
CA ASN A 187 18.60 2.55 6.16
C ASN A 187 20.11 2.30 6.07
N LEU A 188 20.92 2.91 6.96
CA LEU A 188 22.35 2.67 7.06
C LEU A 188 22.65 1.21 7.43
N ASP A 189 21.89 0.58 8.34
CA ASP A 189 22.05 -0.84 8.63
C ASP A 189 21.74 -1.71 7.41
N ALA A 190 20.66 -1.41 6.67
CA ALA A 190 20.32 -2.13 5.45
C ALA A 190 21.38 -1.94 4.35
N LEU A 191 21.89 -0.72 4.17
CA LEU A 191 22.97 -0.42 3.21
C LEU A 191 24.29 -1.09 3.61
N ALA A 192 24.69 -1.04 4.89
CA ALA A 192 25.92 -1.71 5.37
C ALA A 192 25.82 -3.24 5.23
N ARG A 193 24.63 -3.81 5.40
CA ARG A 193 24.39 -5.25 5.13
C ARG A 193 24.48 -5.56 3.65
N PHE A 194 23.94 -4.70 2.80
CA PHE A 194 24.04 -4.84 1.35
C PHE A 194 25.48 -4.75 0.88
N GLU A 195 26.26 -3.75 1.32
CA GLU A 195 27.68 -3.59 0.98
C GLU A 195 28.48 -4.85 1.33
N ARG A 196 28.29 -5.39 2.53
CA ARG A 196 28.96 -6.65 2.93
C ARG A 196 28.55 -7.82 2.03
N LEU A 197 27.27 -7.98 1.74
CA LEU A 197 26.77 -9.05 0.87
C LEU A 197 27.30 -8.91 -0.56
N LEU A 198 27.47 -7.68 -1.04
CA LEU A 198 28.05 -7.41 -2.37
C LEU A 198 29.54 -7.76 -2.41
N ASP A 199 30.29 -7.34 -1.39
CA ASP A 199 31.71 -7.65 -1.26
C ASP A 199 31.96 -9.17 -1.16
N ASP A 200 31.16 -9.88 -0.36
CA ASP A 200 31.24 -11.34 -0.25
C ASP A 200 30.91 -11.99 -1.60
N TYR A 201 29.89 -11.55 -2.31
CA TYR A 201 29.48 -12.09 -3.62
C TYR A 201 30.59 -11.95 -4.66
N LEU A 202 31.29 -10.81 -4.66
CA LEU A 202 32.37 -10.52 -5.60
C LEU A 202 33.67 -11.23 -5.22
N SER A 203 34.03 -11.22 -3.92
CA SER A 203 35.31 -11.79 -3.44
C SER A 203 35.31 -13.31 -3.42
N GLU A 204 34.21 -13.98 -3.15
CA GLU A 204 34.10 -15.44 -3.13
C GLU A 204 34.01 -16.08 -4.55
N GLY A 205 34.08 -15.26 -5.59
CA GLY A 205 33.99 -15.71 -6.98
C GLY A 205 32.63 -16.26 -7.37
N VAL A 206 31.57 -15.92 -6.61
CA VAL A 206 30.18 -16.30 -6.92
C VAL A 206 29.75 -15.67 -8.23
N ALA A 207 30.16 -14.43 -8.48
CA ALA A 207 29.89 -13.71 -9.73
C ALA A 207 30.43 -14.44 -10.97
N ALA A 208 31.54 -15.15 -10.84
CA ALA A 208 32.15 -15.93 -11.95
C ALA A 208 31.37 -17.24 -12.23
N ARG A 209 30.65 -17.77 -11.23
CA ARG A 209 29.90 -19.02 -11.33
C ARG A 209 28.42 -18.79 -11.66
N GLU A 210 27.81 -17.77 -11.08
CA GLU A 210 26.36 -17.52 -11.12
C GLU A 210 25.98 -16.27 -11.92
N GLY A 211 27.00 -15.48 -12.38
CA GLY A 211 26.79 -14.23 -13.09
C GLY A 211 26.55 -13.04 -12.15
N LEU A 212 26.11 -11.90 -12.73
CA LEU A 212 25.84 -10.69 -11.95
C LEU A 212 24.58 -10.87 -11.08
N PRO A 213 24.63 -10.47 -9.81
CA PRO A 213 23.50 -10.59 -8.90
C PRO A 213 22.37 -9.65 -9.30
N SER A 214 21.13 -10.08 -9.08
CA SER A 214 19.95 -9.23 -9.28
C SER A 214 19.65 -8.40 -8.04
N VAL A 215 18.91 -7.29 -8.21
CA VAL A 215 18.37 -6.50 -7.10
C VAL A 215 17.56 -7.39 -6.14
N ARG A 216 16.78 -8.33 -6.68
CA ARG A 216 15.99 -9.29 -5.90
C ARG A 216 16.86 -10.16 -5.00
N TYR A 217 18.01 -10.63 -5.48
CA TYR A 217 18.93 -11.46 -4.69
C TYR A 217 19.37 -10.78 -3.39
N PHE A 218 19.70 -9.49 -3.46
CA PHE A 218 20.08 -8.73 -2.27
C PHE A 218 18.88 -8.35 -1.41
N ALA A 219 17.80 -7.91 -2.02
CA ALA A 219 16.57 -7.54 -1.32
C ALA A 219 16.05 -8.70 -0.45
N ASP A 220 16.00 -9.93 -1.00
CA ASP A 220 15.60 -11.12 -0.25
C ASP A 220 16.52 -11.39 0.96
N LYS A 221 17.83 -11.16 0.81
CA LYS A 221 18.82 -11.37 1.89
C LYS A 221 18.73 -10.33 3.02
N ILE A 222 18.33 -9.10 2.70
CA ILE A 222 18.16 -8.02 3.69
C ILE A 222 16.72 -7.86 4.18
N CYS A 223 15.81 -8.75 3.73
CA CYS A 223 14.39 -8.77 4.10
C CYS A 223 13.62 -7.51 3.67
N LEU A 224 13.91 -7.00 2.48
CA LEU A 224 13.19 -5.90 1.84
C LEU A 224 12.56 -6.36 0.52
N SER A 225 11.52 -5.65 0.07
CA SER A 225 11.02 -5.85 -1.29
C SER A 225 12.02 -5.32 -2.33
N PRO A 226 12.13 -5.95 -3.52
CA PRO A 226 13.06 -5.48 -4.55
C PRO A 226 12.84 -4.04 -4.97
N ASN A 227 11.60 -3.57 -4.99
CA ASN A 227 11.27 -2.20 -5.37
C ASN A 227 11.64 -1.19 -4.28
N TYR A 228 11.31 -1.49 -3.01
CA TYR A 228 11.70 -0.63 -1.88
C TYR A 228 13.24 -0.53 -1.79
N PHE A 229 13.94 -1.68 -1.87
CA PHE A 229 15.40 -1.68 -1.86
C PHE A 229 15.97 -0.90 -3.05
N GLY A 230 15.41 -1.07 -4.25
CA GLY A 230 15.84 -0.32 -5.43
C GLY A 230 15.63 1.20 -5.29
N ASP A 231 14.55 1.64 -4.64
CA ASP A 231 14.28 3.05 -4.38
C ASP A 231 15.14 3.61 -3.24
N LEU A 232 15.49 2.77 -2.24
CA LEU A 232 16.39 3.13 -1.14
C LEU A 232 17.84 3.39 -1.61
N VAL A 233 18.33 2.65 -2.61
CA VAL A 233 19.73 2.75 -3.07
C VAL A 233 19.93 3.73 -4.25
N LYS A 234 18.87 4.39 -4.74
CA LYS A 234 18.96 5.45 -5.77
C LYS A 234 19.50 6.74 -5.20
#